data_4c81de76e6c0b3c6837baa09bb5abb43
#
_entry.id   4c81de76e6c0b3c6837baa09bb5abb43
#
_cell.length_a   1.000
_cell.length_b   1.000
_cell.length_c   1.000
_cell.angle_alpha   90.00
_cell.angle_beta   90.00
_cell.angle_gamma   90.00
#
_symmetry.space_group_name_H-M   'P 1'
#
loop_
_entity.id
_entity.type
_entity.pdbx_description
1 polymer ?
#
loop_
_entity_poly.entity_id
_entity_poly.type
_entity_poly.pdbx_seq_one_letter_code
_entity_poly.pdbx_strand_id
1 'polypeptide(L)'
;MKVITDKELDDTTVQIKCGENYGTAFLINENTAITVKHCLYNDKEKKYETNAVLLVYINNEEIKINVIVDKLFDSRFDELVVLHCEEKN
;
A
#
# COMPACT_ATOMS: atom_id res chain seq x y z
N MET A 1 5.50 26.18 9.92
CA MET A 1 5.56 24.75 9.57
C MET A 1 4.56 23.97 10.43
N LYS A 2 3.82 23.13 9.78
CA LYS A 2 2.83 22.32 10.49
C LYS A 2 3.51 21.13 11.16
N VAL A 3 3.19 20.89 12.42
CA VAL A 3 3.69 19.73 13.12
C VAL A 3 2.69 18.58 12.90
N ILE A 4 3.19 17.46 12.43
CA ILE A 4 2.34 16.28 12.23
C ILE A 4 2.22 15.55 13.56
N THR A 5 1.00 15.34 14.01
CA THR A 5 0.75 14.59 15.23
C THR A 5 0.69 13.09 14.94
N ASP A 6 0.83 12.30 15.99
CA ASP A 6 0.72 10.84 15.84
C ASP A 6 -0.63 10.44 15.24
N LYS A 7 -1.68 11.16 15.59
CA LYS A 7 -2.99 10.88 15.04
C LYS A 7 -3.05 11.13 13.53
N GLU A 8 -2.41 12.20 13.07
CA GLU A 8 -2.38 12.51 11.65
C GLU A 8 -1.60 11.46 10.88
N LEU A 9 -0.51 10.97 11.46
CA LEU A 9 0.25 9.88 10.84
C LEU A 9 -0.60 8.62 10.74
N ASP A 10 -1.34 8.31 11.79
CA ASP A 10 -2.19 7.13 11.79
C ASP A 10 -3.29 7.22 10.74
N ASP A 11 -3.78 8.44 10.48
CA ASP A 11 -4.82 8.64 9.48
C ASP A 11 -4.31 8.47 8.05
N THR A 12 -3.01 8.69 7.83
CA THR A 12 -2.43 8.60 6.49
C THR A 12 -1.72 7.28 6.23
N THR A 13 -1.37 6.56 7.29
CA THR A 13 -0.70 5.26 7.14
C THR A 13 -1.71 4.14 7.26
N VAL A 14 -1.55 3.12 6.42
CA VAL A 14 -2.41 1.96 6.44
C VAL A 14 -1.55 0.72 6.34
N GLN A 15 -2.07 -0.40 6.80
CA GLN A 15 -1.38 -1.66 6.66
C GLN A 15 -1.62 -2.20 5.25
N ILE A 16 -0.58 -2.75 4.65
CA ILE A 16 -0.70 -3.41 3.36
C ILE A 16 -0.40 -4.89 3.57
N LYS A 17 -1.20 -5.72 2.92
CA LYS A 17 -0.99 -7.16 2.91
C LYS A 17 -0.78 -7.60 1.47
N CYS A 18 0.32 -8.28 1.23
CA CYS A 18 0.64 -8.80 -0.08
C CYS A 18 1.01 -10.27 0.09
N GLY A 19 0.09 -11.14 -0.31
CA GLY A 19 0.24 -12.57 -0.03
C GLY A 19 0.30 -12.82 1.47
N GLU A 20 1.41 -13.30 1.96
CA GLU A 20 1.62 -13.55 3.40
C GLU A 20 2.40 -12.43 4.08
N ASN A 21 2.83 -11.44 3.33
CA ASN A 21 3.64 -10.34 3.84
C ASN A 21 2.77 -9.17 4.28
N TYR A 22 3.18 -8.53 5.36
CA TYR A 22 2.53 -7.33 5.87
C TYR A 22 3.52 -6.19 5.88
N GLY A 23 3.04 -5.02 5.63
CA GLY A 23 3.89 -3.84 5.68
C GLY A 23 3.06 -2.59 5.90
N THR A 24 3.64 -1.45 5.61
CA THR A 24 2.98 -0.16 5.77
C THR A 24 2.93 0.55 4.43
N ALA A 25 1.81 1.18 4.15
CA ALA A 25 1.64 2.02 2.98
C ALA A 25 1.16 3.39 3.42
N PHE A 26 1.38 4.39 2.58
CA PHE A 26 0.94 5.75 2.84
C PHE A 26 -0.09 6.15 1.79
N LEU A 27 -1.24 6.60 2.25
CA LEU A 27 -2.27 7.09 1.34
C LEU A 27 -1.92 8.50 0.89
N ILE A 28 -1.90 8.70 -0.41
CA ILE A 28 -1.68 10.03 -0.99
C ILE A 28 -3.00 10.70 -1.26
N ASN A 29 -3.95 9.93 -1.77
CA ASN A 29 -5.30 10.40 -2.03
C ASN A 29 -6.24 9.20 -2.02
N GLU A 30 -7.48 9.40 -2.42
CA GLU A 30 -8.51 8.36 -2.36
C GLU A 30 -8.19 7.13 -3.18
N ASN A 31 -7.36 7.26 -4.20
CA ASN A 31 -7.12 6.19 -5.15
C ASN A 31 -5.66 5.75 -5.23
N THR A 32 -4.78 6.39 -4.47
CA THR A 32 -3.35 6.17 -4.64
C THR A 32 -2.65 6.01 -3.30
N ALA A 33 -1.77 5.02 -3.22
CA ALA A 33 -0.94 4.81 -2.03
C ALA A 33 0.49 4.55 -2.47
N ILE A 34 1.43 4.72 -1.54
CA ILE A 34 2.84 4.43 -1.78
C ILE A 34 3.32 3.45 -0.72
N THR A 35 4.09 2.47 -1.16
CA THR A 35 4.74 1.53 -0.25
C THR A 35 6.17 1.28 -0.74
N VAL A 36 6.94 0.51 0.02
CA VAL A 36 8.28 0.11 -0.40
C VAL A 36 8.22 -1.22 -1.16
N LYS A 37 9.11 -1.38 -2.11
CA LYS A 37 9.00 -2.54 -3.02
C LYS A 37 9.12 -3.89 -2.30
N HIS A 38 9.93 -3.98 -1.26
CA HIS A 38 10.09 -5.28 -0.61
C HIS A 38 8.82 -5.77 0.10
N CYS A 39 7.85 -4.88 0.34
CA CYS A 39 6.55 -5.32 0.85
C CYS A 39 5.79 -6.16 -0.16
N LEU A 40 6.15 -6.04 -1.43
CA LEU A 40 5.50 -6.78 -2.50
C LEU A 40 6.27 -8.03 -2.91
N TYR A 41 7.43 -8.25 -2.33
CA TYR A 41 8.25 -9.37 -2.74
C TYR A 41 7.73 -10.69 -2.18
N ASN A 42 7.53 -11.65 -3.07
CA ASN A 42 7.08 -12.99 -2.71
C ASN A 42 8.28 -13.92 -2.69
N ASP A 43 8.72 -14.29 -1.47
CA ASP A 43 9.89 -15.15 -1.31
C ASP A 43 9.69 -16.56 -1.87
N LYS A 44 8.46 -17.04 -1.83
CA LYS A 44 8.16 -18.39 -2.31
C LYS A 44 8.27 -18.50 -3.81
N GLU A 45 7.81 -17.48 -4.51
CA GLU A 45 7.85 -17.45 -5.97
C GLU A 45 9.00 -16.62 -6.50
N LYS A 46 9.72 -15.95 -5.62
CA LYS A 46 10.89 -15.12 -5.96
C LYS A 46 10.56 -14.06 -7.00
N LYS A 47 9.45 -13.39 -6.81
CA LYS A 47 9.01 -12.32 -7.70
C LYS A 47 8.25 -11.28 -6.92
N TYR A 48 8.06 -10.11 -7.53
CA TYR A 48 7.24 -9.06 -6.97
C TYR A 48 5.80 -9.25 -7.40
N GLU A 49 4.89 -9.13 -6.43
CA GLU A 49 3.47 -9.23 -6.71
C GLU A 49 2.97 -7.94 -7.36
N THR A 50 1.93 -8.05 -8.17
CA THR A 50 1.32 -6.91 -8.84
C THR A 50 0.03 -6.45 -8.15
N ASN A 51 -0.46 -7.22 -7.20
CA ASN A 51 -1.68 -6.92 -6.47
C ASN A 51 -1.43 -7.00 -4.98
N ALA A 52 -2.13 -6.16 -4.24
CA ALA A 52 -2.05 -6.17 -2.79
C ALA A 52 -3.39 -5.71 -2.21
N VAL A 53 -3.52 -5.78 -0.91
CA VAL A 53 -4.72 -5.34 -0.21
C VAL A 53 -4.32 -4.35 0.86
N LEU A 54 -4.98 -3.20 0.88
CA LEU A 54 -4.83 -2.24 1.96
C LEU A 54 -5.85 -2.56 3.04
N LEU A 55 -5.40 -2.56 4.29
CA LEU A 55 -6.27 -2.80 5.43
C LEU A 55 -6.47 -1.46 6.14
N VAL A 56 -7.67 -0.95 6.07
CA VAL A 56 -8.00 0.37 6.60
C VAL A 56 -9.06 0.19 7.68
N TYR A 57 -8.91 0.90 8.79
CA TYR A 57 -9.88 0.86 9.87
C TYR A 57 -10.67 2.16 9.90
N ILE A 58 -11.98 2.05 9.73
CA ILE A 58 -12.89 3.19 9.79
C ILE A 58 -13.98 2.83 10.80
N ASN A 59 -14.13 3.65 11.84
CA ASN A 59 -15.12 3.41 12.89
C ASN A 59 -15.00 2.01 13.49
N ASN A 60 -13.75 1.57 13.71
CA ASN A 60 -13.45 0.25 14.26
C ASN A 60 -13.81 -0.92 13.36
N GLU A 61 -14.08 -0.65 12.10
CA GLU A 61 -14.33 -1.71 11.11
C GLU A 61 -13.15 -1.80 10.17
N GLU A 62 -12.71 -3.03 9.91
CA GLU A 62 -11.65 -3.27 8.95
C GLU A 62 -12.24 -3.27 7.54
N ILE A 63 -11.67 -2.45 6.69
CA ILE A 63 -12.07 -2.37 5.29
C ILE A 63 -10.87 -2.79 4.45
N LYS A 64 -11.10 -3.72 3.53
CA LYS A 64 -10.07 -4.21 2.63
C LYS A 64 -10.23 -3.54 1.27
N ILE A 65 -9.17 -2.92 0.82
CA ILE A 65 -9.17 -2.23 -0.47
C ILE A 65 -8.14 -2.90 -1.37
N ASN A 66 -8.60 -3.44 -2.49
CA ASN A 66 -7.71 -4.04 -3.46
C ASN A 66 -6.96 -2.97 -4.23
N VAL A 67 -5.65 -3.15 -4.35
CA VAL A 67 -4.81 -2.21 -5.08
C VAL A 67 -3.95 -2.96 -6.07
N ILE A 68 -3.57 -2.28 -7.13
CA ILE A 68 -2.68 -2.82 -8.14
C ILE A 68 -1.44 -1.94 -8.25
N VAL A 69 -0.33 -2.57 -8.58
CA VAL A 69 0.95 -1.88 -8.73
C VAL A 69 0.93 -1.09 -10.03
N ASP A 70 1.46 0.13 -9.98
CA ASP A 70 1.57 0.98 -11.16
C ASP A 70 2.35 0.26 -12.25
N LYS A 71 1.89 0.37 -13.49
CA LYS A 71 2.50 -0.30 -14.64
C LYS A 71 3.93 0.17 -14.92
N LEU A 72 4.27 1.36 -14.45
CA LEU A 72 5.60 1.91 -14.68
C LEU A 72 6.61 1.48 -13.63
N PHE A 73 6.18 0.71 -12.65
CA PHE A 73 7.09 0.25 -11.60
C PHE A 73 8.16 -0.68 -12.20
N ASP A 74 9.41 -0.39 -11.87
CA ASP A 74 10.54 -1.22 -12.27
C ASP A 74 11.30 -1.63 -11.02
N SER A 75 11.17 -2.89 -10.63
CA SER A 75 11.77 -3.40 -9.40
C SER A 75 13.30 -3.33 -9.38
N ARG A 76 13.93 -3.09 -10.54
CA ARG A 76 15.38 -2.96 -10.60
C ARG A 76 15.85 -1.60 -10.11
N PHE A 77 15.01 -0.58 -10.24
CA PHE A 77 15.41 0.81 -9.94
C PHE A 77 14.54 1.47 -8.88
N ASP A 78 13.27 1.12 -8.84
CA ASP A 78 12.33 1.82 -7.97
C ASP A 78 12.31 1.19 -6.59
N GLU A 79 12.57 1.98 -5.57
CA GLU A 79 12.46 1.54 -4.18
C GLU A 79 11.07 1.78 -3.64
N LEU A 80 10.39 2.78 -4.18
CA LEU A 80 9.02 3.10 -3.82
C LEU A 80 8.09 2.65 -4.93
N VAL A 81 6.95 2.14 -4.53
CA VAL A 81 5.95 1.60 -5.45
C VAL A 81 4.68 2.39 -5.29
N VAL A 82 4.13 2.84 -6.40
CA VAL A 82 2.84 3.49 -6.42
C VAL A 82 1.77 2.45 -6.64
N LEU A 83 0.75 2.49 -5.80
CA LEU A 83 -0.37 1.56 -5.85
C LEU A 83 -1.62 2.32 -6.20
N HIS A 84 -2.42 1.74 -7.08
CA HIS A 84 -3.70 2.32 -7.48
C HIS A 84 -4.83 1.46 -6.97
N CYS A 85 -5.81 2.08 -6.34
CA CYS A 85 -6.99 1.36 -5.87
C CYS A 85 -7.79 0.88 -7.06
N GLU A 86 -8.27 -0.36 -6.99
CA GLU A 86 -9.20 -0.84 -8.00
C GLU A 86 -10.52 -0.13 -7.81
N GLU A 87 -10.95 0.56 -8.83
CA GLU A 87 -12.21 1.24 -8.79
C GLU A 87 -13.34 0.33 -9.19
N LYS A 88 -14.40 0.40 -8.41
CA LYS A 88 -15.62 -0.36 -8.72
C LYS A 88 -16.73 0.62 -8.89
N ASN A 89 -17.08 0.86 -10.09
CA ASN A 89 -18.20 1.74 -10.37
C ASN A 89 -19.41 0.95 -10.79
#